data_3d724878cdc5920d2ffc23afaa4da12f
#
_entry.id   3d724878cdc5920d2ffc23afaa4da12f
#
_cell.length_a   1.000
_cell.length_b   1.000
_cell.length_c   1.000
_cell.angle_alpha   90.00
_cell.angle_beta   90.00
_cell.angle_gamma   90.00
#
_symmetry.space_group_name_H-M   'P 1'
#
loop_
_entity.id
_entity.type
_entity.pdbx_description
1 polymer ?
#
loop_
_entity_poly.entity_id
_entity_poly.type
_entity_poly.pdbx_seq_one_letter_code
_entity_poly.pdbx_strand_id
1 'polypeptide(L)'
;MRFTFWKRVDKQSSASVNLVAAEQTTAPHVELGRRGEELAIEHLERRGYRIVAANFRLPIGRNTRNAMVNAEIDIVAYDGPTLCFVEVKTRASDEFAAPQANVDLRKRRQIARAARGYRRMLGLTGVAYRYDVVTVVLPSPGKQIIAEPRIELLRNFWTDRKLRKRNWQDPRWD
;
A
#
# COMPACT_ATOMS: atom_id res chain seq x y z
N MET A 1 7.27 27.03 -3.44
CA MET A 1 8.34 26.09 -3.05
C MET A 1 8.12 24.78 -3.79
N ARG A 2 8.97 24.52 -4.81
CA ARG A 2 8.81 23.35 -5.70
C ARG A 2 9.62 22.20 -5.08
N PHE A 3 8.96 21.16 -4.59
CA PHE A 3 9.63 19.90 -4.24
C PHE A 3 9.74 19.05 -5.50
N THR A 4 10.89 19.11 -6.15
CA THR A 4 11.33 18.19 -7.19
C THR A 4 12.09 17.07 -6.50
N PHE A 5 11.48 15.91 -6.36
CA PHE A 5 12.17 14.72 -5.84
C PHE A 5 11.80 13.49 -6.67
N TRP A 6 12.33 13.45 -7.89
CA TRP A 6 12.56 12.22 -8.62
C TRP A 6 13.68 12.41 -9.60
N LYS A 7 14.91 12.05 -9.22
CA LYS A 7 16.02 11.92 -10.16
C LYS A 7 15.98 10.52 -10.79
N ARG A 8 15.72 10.52 -12.08
CA ARG A 8 16.00 9.38 -12.98
C ARG A 8 17.51 9.15 -12.95
N VAL A 9 17.93 7.93 -12.58
CA VAL A 9 19.34 7.53 -12.67
C VAL A 9 19.60 7.11 -14.10
N ASP A 10 20.37 7.90 -14.83
CA ASP A 10 20.89 7.55 -16.14
C ASP A 10 21.94 6.44 -16.01
N LYS A 11 21.79 5.43 -16.86
CA LYS A 11 22.78 4.40 -17.13
C LYS A 11 23.95 5.02 -17.88
N GLN A 12 25.15 4.99 -17.32
CA GLN A 12 26.39 4.63 -18.01
C GLN A 12 27.59 4.82 -17.08
N SER A 13 28.16 3.74 -16.59
CA SER A 13 29.62 3.57 -16.53
C SER A 13 29.96 2.10 -16.25
N SER A 14 30.63 1.49 -17.19
CA SER A 14 31.17 0.14 -17.10
C SER A 14 32.37 0.12 -16.15
N ALA A 15 32.25 -0.60 -15.05
CA ALA A 15 33.40 -1.13 -14.31
C ALA A 15 33.01 -2.53 -13.83
N SER A 16 33.63 -3.54 -14.45
CA SER A 16 33.52 -4.95 -14.09
C SER A 16 34.07 -5.16 -12.68
N VAL A 17 33.18 -5.27 -11.71
CA VAL A 17 33.50 -5.86 -10.41
C VAL A 17 32.62 -7.08 -10.29
N ASN A 18 33.24 -8.27 -10.38
CA ASN A 18 32.66 -9.55 -10.04
C ASN A 18 32.33 -9.54 -8.53
N LEU A 19 31.23 -8.96 -8.17
CA LEU A 19 30.52 -9.29 -6.93
C LEU A 19 29.57 -10.42 -7.28
N VAL A 20 29.89 -11.62 -6.81
CA VAL A 20 28.94 -12.69 -6.63
C VAL A 20 27.91 -12.13 -5.65
N ALA A 21 26.87 -11.50 -6.20
CA ALA A 21 25.70 -11.11 -5.44
C ALA A 21 25.09 -12.43 -4.93
N ALA A 22 25.24 -12.69 -3.65
CA ALA A 22 24.40 -13.68 -2.99
C ALA A 22 22.96 -13.29 -3.30
N GLU A 23 22.30 -14.05 -4.15
CA GLU A 23 20.86 -13.95 -4.35
C GLU A 23 20.21 -14.14 -2.99
N GLN A 24 19.86 -13.03 -2.37
CA GLN A 24 18.98 -13.07 -1.20
C GLN A 24 17.65 -13.58 -1.74
N THR A 25 17.42 -14.86 -1.56
CA THR A 25 16.15 -15.50 -1.93
C THR A 25 15.05 -14.89 -1.07
N THR A 26 14.45 -13.84 -1.59
CA THR A 26 13.32 -13.17 -0.94
C THR A 26 12.21 -14.21 -0.79
N ALA A 27 11.63 -14.32 0.41
CA ALA A 27 10.59 -15.31 0.64
C ALA A 27 9.44 -15.16 -0.39
N PRO A 28 8.91 -16.25 -0.96
CA PRO A 28 7.96 -16.20 -2.08
C PRO A 28 6.75 -15.29 -1.85
N HIS A 29 6.28 -15.18 -0.61
CA HIS A 29 5.15 -14.30 -0.26
C HIS A 29 5.52 -12.81 -0.30
N VAL A 30 6.78 -12.44 -0.05
CA VAL A 30 7.27 -11.06 -0.12
C VAL A 30 7.36 -10.63 -1.58
N GLU A 31 7.87 -11.49 -2.44
CA GLU A 31 7.95 -11.25 -3.89
C GLU A 31 6.55 -11.15 -4.50
N LEU A 32 5.63 -12.01 -4.08
CA LEU A 32 4.22 -11.95 -4.48
C LEU A 32 3.60 -10.60 -4.11
N GLY A 33 3.82 -10.13 -2.88
CA GLY A 33 3.34 -8.83 -2.41
C GLY A 33 3.91 -7.68 -3.25
N ARG A 34 5.24 -7.64 -3.43
CA ARG A 34 5.93 -6.63 -4.25
C ARG A 34 5.37 -6.57 -5.67
N ARG A 35 5.21 -7.73 -6.32
CA ARG A 35 4.65 -7.79 -7.67
C ARG A 35 3.21 -7.28 -7.73
N GLY A 36 2.41 -7.58 -6.71
CA GLY A 36 1.04 -7.08 -6.61
C GLY A 36 0.98 -5.56 -6.46
N GLU A 37 1.87 -4.97 -5.68
CA GLU A 37 1.95 -3.52 -5.50
C GLU A 37 2.35 -2.81 -6.81
N GLU A 38 3.31 -3.35 -7.55
CA GLU A 38 3.70 -2.82 -8.87
C GLU A 38 2.52 -2.80 -9.84
N LEU A 39 1.80 -3.92 -9.94
CA LEU A 39 0.63 -4.03 -10.80
C LEU A 39 -0.52 -3.11 -10.36
N ALA A 40 -0.68 -2.92 -9.04
CA ALA A 40 -1.66 -1.99 -8.52
C ALA A 40 -1.33 -0.54 -8.89
N ILE A 41 -0.05 -0.14 -8.82
CA ILE A 41 0.42 1.18 -9.25
C ILE A 41 0.10 1.39 -10.73
N GLU A 42 0.53 0.49 -11.62
CA GLU A 42 0.26 0.57 -13.05
C GLU A 42 -1.24 0.67 -13.36
N HIS A 43 -2.05 -0.10 -12.62
CA HIS A 43 -3.50 -0.10 -12.79
C HIS A 43 -4.14 1.24 -12.38
N LEU A 44 -3.66 1.85 -11.29
CA LEU A 44 -4.11 3.16 -10.82
C LEU A 44 -3.69 4.27 -11.80
N GLU A 45 -2.45 4.27 -12.28
CA GLU A 45 -1.95 5.25 -13.25
C GLU A 45 -2.74 5.19 -14.57
N ARG A 46 -3.03 4.00 -15.09
CA ARG A 46 -3.90 3.82 -16.27
C ARG A 46 -5.32 4.35 -16.08
N ARG A 47 -5.77 4.50 -14.82
CA ARG A 47 -7.06 5.10 -14.45
C ARG A 47 -6.98 6.59 -14.13
N GLY A 48 -5.82 7.21 -14.40
CA GLY A 48 -5.62 8.64 -14.19
C GLY A 48 -5.26 9.04 -12.76
N TYR A 49 -4.95 8.08 -11.88
CA TYR A 49 -4.43 8.41 -10.56
C TYR A 49 -2.99 8.92 -10.66
N ARG A 50 -2.70 9.94 -9.89
CA ARG A 50 -1.33 10.45 -9.74
C ARG A 50 -0.71 9.87 -8.47
N ILE A 51 0.22 8.95 -8.61
CA ILE A 51 0.92 8.34 -7.49
C ILE A 51 1.83 9.37 -6.82
N VAL A 52 1.79 9.44 -5.50
CA VAL A 52 2.56 10.38 -4.67
C VAL A 52 3.62 9.66 -3.86
N ALA A 53 3.28 8.51 -3.30
CA ALA A 53 4.21 7.68 -2.56
C ALA A 53 3.79 6.21 -2.63
N ALA A 54 4.76 5.31 -2.56
CA ALA A 54 4.56 3.88 -2.34
C ALA A 54 5.28 3.46 -1.05
N ASN A 55 4.74 2.47 -0.35
CA ASN A 55 5.30 1.91 0.87
C ASN A 55 5.60 2.97 1.95
N PHE A 56 4.66 3.92 2.10
CA PHE A 56 4.83 5.00 3.06
C PHE A 56 4.70 4.52 4.49
N ARG A 57 5.77 4.68 5.29
CA ARG A 57 5.84 4.26 6.69
C ARG A 57 5.83 5.45 7.63
N LEU A 58 5.01 5.37 8.66
CA LEU A 58 4.94 6.39 9.70
C LEU A 58 4.90 5.72 11.09
N PRO A 59 5.69 6.21 12.05
CA PRO A 59 5.52 5.83 13.45
C PRO A 59 4.16 6.28 13.96
N ILE A 60 3.36 5.35 14.51
CA ILE A 60 2.00 5.62 14.99
C ILE A 60 1.85 5.49 16.50
N GLY A 61 2.93 5.25 17.22
CA GLY A 61 2.96 5.13 18.68
C GLY A 61 3.89 4.01 19.14
N ARG A 62 3.73 3.62 20.39
CA ARG A 62 4.47 2.52 21.02
C ARG A 62 3.49 1.44 21.47
N ASN A 63 3.94 0.20 21.46
CA ASN A 63 3.16 -0.92 22.00
C ASN A 63 3.36 -1.04 23.52
N THR A 64 2.67 -2.00 24.15
CA THR A 64 2.76 -2.29 25.58
C THR A 64 4.15 -2.67 26.06
N ARG A 65 5.07 -3.05 25.16
CA ARG A 65 6.48 -3.34 25.43
C ARG A 65 7.39 -2.15 25.11
N ASN A 66 6.82 -0.94 24.99
CA ASN A 66 7.51 0.30 24.64
C ASN A 66 8.24 0.28 23.27
N ALA A 67 7.99 -0.70 22.41
CA ALA A 67 8.57 -0.76 21.07
C ALA A 67 7.77 0.13 20.11
N MET A 68 8.48 0.84 19.22
CA MET A 68 7.86 1.69 18.20
C MET A 68 6.98 0.86 17.28
N VAL A 69 5.76 1.30 17.06
CA VAL A 69 4.82 0.73 16.11
C VAL A 69 4.76 1.62 14.87
N ASN A 70 5.11 1.05 13.73
CA ASN A 70 4.97 1.73 12.43
C ASN A 70 3.69 1.24 11.75
N ALA A 71 3.01 2.15 11.08
CA ALA A 71 1.99 1.81 10.10
C ALA A 71 2.52 2.06 8.70
N GLU A 72 2.10 1.23 7.78
CA GLU A 72 2.45 1.31 6.37
C GLU A 72 1.18 1.53 5.56
N ILE A 73 1.28 2.41 4.57
CA ILE A 73 0.29 2.64 3.52
C ILE A 73 0.95 2.21 2.23
N ASP A 74 0.36 1.23 1.55
CA ASP A 74 0.98 0.64 0.38
C ASP A 74 1.10 1.66 -0.75
N ILE A 75 0.04 2.45 -1.03
CA ILE A 75 0.09 3.50 -2.05
C ILE A 75 -0.64 4.75 -1.56
N VAL A 76 -0.03 5.92 -1.76
CA VAL A 76 -0.67 7.24 -1.61
C VAL A 76 -0.78 7.86 -3.00
N ALA A 77 -1.98 8.26 -3.39
CA ALA A 77 -2.25 8.80 -4.72
C ALA A 77 -3.31 9.90 -4.69
N TYR A 78 -3.44 10.64 -5.79
CA TYR A 78 -4.56 11.53 -6.05
C TYR A 78 -5.44 10.99 -7.18
N ASP A 79 -6.77 11.03 -6.98
CA ASP A 79 -7.79 10.87 -8.00
C ASP A 79 -8.49 12.23 -8.16
N GLY A 80 -8.07 12.99 -9.17
CA GLY A 80 -8.43 14.41 -9.27
C GLY A 80 -8.00 15.18 -8.01
N PRO A 81 -8.93 15.87 -7.30
CA PRO A 81 -8.63 16.62 -6.09
C PRO A 81 -8.61 15.74 -4.82
N THR A 82 -8.99 14.47 -4.90
CA THR A 82 -9.17 13.59 -3.74
C THR A 82 -7.88 12.82 -3.45
N LEU A 83 -7.38 12.93 -2.21
CA LEU A 83 -6.26 12.15 -1.72
C LEU A 83 -6.73 10.73 -1.36
N CYS A 84 -6.11 9.72 -1.97
CA CYS A 84 -6.45 8.31 -1.81
C CYS A 84 -5.34 7.57 -1.07
N PHE A 85 -5.70 6.88 0.01
CA PHE A 85 -4.85 5.95 0.73
C PHE A 85 -5.27 4.55 0.32
N VAL A 86 -4.40 3.84 -0.38
CA VAL A 86 -4.71 2.57 -1.03
C VAL A 86 -3.98 1.44 -0.34
N GLU A 87 -4.72 0.41 0.02
CA GLU A 87 -4.21 -0.88 0.49
C GLU A 87 -4.23 -1.87 -0.66
N VAL A 88 -3.16 -2.62 -0.84
CA VAL A 88 -3.06 -3.66 -1.88
C VAL A 88 -3.21 -5.04 -1.26
N LYS A 89 -4.04 -5.88 -1.88
CA LYS A 89 -4.26 -7.27 -1.49
C LYS A 89 -3.92 -8.21 -2.63
N THR A 90 -2.77 -8.86 -2.53
CA THR A 90 -2.29 -9.81 -3.53
C THR A 90 -2.58 -11.24 -3.12
N ARG A 91 -3.00 -12.06 -4.07
CA ARG A 91 -3.21 -13.50 -3.92
C ARG A 91 -2.63 -14.24 -5.12
N ALA A 92 -2.18 -15.49 -4.90
CA ALA A 92 -1.59 -16.32 -5.94
C ALA A 92 -2.62 -17.18 -6.70
N SER A 93 -3.91 -17.15 -6.33
CA SER A 93 -4.97 -17.96 -6.97
C SER A 93 -6.35 -17.43 -6.64
N ASP A 94 -7.29 -17.67 -7.51
CA ASP A 94 -8.72 -17.38 -7.35
C ASP A 94 -9.57 -18.61 -6.96
N GLU A 95 -8.94 -19.76 -6.71
CA GLU A 95 -9.61 -21.03 -6.43
C GLU A 95 -10.47 -21.03 -5.15
N PHE A 96 -10.29 -20.03 -4.27
CA PHE A 96 -11.07 -19.90 -3.05
C PHE A 96 -11.73 -18.53 -2.95
N ALA A 97 -13.01 -18.49 -3.31
CA ALA A 97 -13.95 -17.37 -3.18
C ALA A 97 -13.61 -16.10 -4.01
N ALA A 98 -14.66 -15.40 -4.41
CA ALA A 98 -14.57 -14.06 -4.99
C ALA A 98 -13.57 -13.21 -4.17
N PRO A 99 -12.77 -12.34 -4.80
CA PRO A 99 -11.79 -11.51 -4.11
C PRO A 99 -12.50 -10.52 -3.20
N GLN A 100 -13.04 -11.00 -2.10
CA GLN A 100 -13.49 -10.12 -1.04
C GLN A 100 -12.24 -9.54 -0.42
N ALA A 101 -12.01 -8.27 -0.66
CA ALA A 101 -10.95 -7.53 -0.01
C ALA A 101 -11.19 -7.56 1.49
N ASN A 102 -10.57 -8.51 2.17
CA ASN A 102 -10.65 -8.55 3.64
C ASN A 102 -9.49 -7.75 4.21
N VAL A 103 -9.74 -6.47 4.47
CA VAL A 103 -8.85 -5.65 5.29
C VAL A 103 -9.40 -5.69 6.71
N ASP A 104 -8.68 -6.36 7.62
CA ASP A 104 -9.13 -6.49 8.99
C ASP A 104 -9.21 -5.11 9.70
N LEU A 105 -9.98 -5.05 10.78
CA LEU A 105 -10.25 -3.80 11.50
C LEU A 105 -8.98 -3.18 12.09
N ARG A 106 -8.02 -4.01 12.52
CA ARG A 106 -6.72 -3.55 13.06
C ARG A 106 -5.92 -2.83 11.97
N LYS A 107 -5.77 -3.44 10.78
CA LYS A 107 -5.05 -2.83 9.65
C LYS A 107 -5.74 -1.53 9.20
N ARG A 108 -7.08 -1.50 9.12
CA ARG A 108 -7.82 -0.26 8.79
C ARG A 108 -7.52 0.87 9.77
N ARG A 109 -7.46 0.57 11.07
CA ARG A 109 -7.11 1.56 12.12
C ARG A 109 -5.67 2.04 11.97
N GLN A 110 -4.73 1.16 11.69
CA GLN A 110 -3.32 1.52 11.46
C GLN A 110 -3.19 2.45 10.26
N ILE A 111 -3.80 2.10 9.11
CA ILE A 111 -3.82 2.94 7.92
C ILE A 111 -4.46 4.30 8.21
N ALA A 112 -5.59 4.35 8.91
CA ALA A 112 -6.26 5.59 9.27
C ALA A 112 -5.40 6.49 10.18
N ARG A 113 -4.62 5.91 11.10
CA ARG A 113 -3.65 6.66 11.93
C ARG A 113 -2.51 7.21 11.07
N ALA A 114 -1.93 6.40 10.19
CA ALA A 114 -0.88 6.84 9.27
C ALA A 114 -1.39 7.93 8.31
N ALA A 115 -2.59 7.78 7.76
CA ALA A 115 -3.21 8.75 6.87
C ALA A 115 -3.44 10.11 7.56
N ARG A 116 -3.89 10.11 8.82
CA ARG A 116 -4.01 11.35 9.61
C ARG A 116 -2.65 11.98 9.86
N GLY A 117 -1.64 11.20 10.20
CA GLY A 117 -0.26 11.67 10.36
C GLY A 117 0.30 12.26 9.08
N TYR A 118 0.16 11.57 7.96
CA TYR A 118 0.54 12.03 6.63
C TYR A 118 -0.09 13.39 6.29
N ARG A 119 -1.42 13.49 6.42
CA ARG A 119 -2.16 14.72 6.12
C ARG A 119 -1.74 15.89 7.02
N ARG A 120 -1.50 15.63 8.30
CA ARG A 120 -1.02 16.67 9.25
C ARG A 120 0.38 17.13 8.90
N MET A 121 1.30 16.21 8.63
CA MET A 121 2.69 16.50 8.30
C MET A 121 2.82 17.36 7.04
N LEU A 122 1.93 17.18 6.06
CA LEU A 122 1.94 17.92 4.79
C LEU A 122 0.92 19.07 4.72
N GLY A 123 0.25 19.41 5.83
CA GLY A 123 -0.74 20.49 5.84
C GLY A 123 -2.03 20.19 5.04
N LEU A 124 -2.34 18.91 4.79
CA LEU A 124 -3.44 18.48 3.94
C LEU A 124 -4.73 18.18 4.73
N THR A 125 -4.93 18.77 5.90
CA THR A 125 -6.06 18.45 6.78
C THR A 125 -7.41 18.85 6.18
N GLY A 126 -7.46 19.89 5.33
CA GLY A 126 -8.65 20.35 4.61
C GLY A 126 -8.90 19.62 3.27
N VAL A 127 -7.98 18.78 2.81
CA VAL A 127 -8.13 18.07 1.53
C VAL A 127 -9.08 16.89 1.69
N ALA A 128 -10.00 16.72 0.74
CA ALA A 128 -10.86 15.54 0.66
C ALA A 128 -10.01 14.28 0.51
N TYR A 129 -10.37 13.22 1.22
CA TYR A 129 -9.64 11.95 1.17
C TYR A 129 -10.55 10.76 1.31
N ARG A 130 -10.05 9.59 0.89
CA ARG A 130 -10.73 8.30 1.04
C ARG A 130 -9.74 7.15 1.18
N TYR A 131 -10.26 6.00 1.55
CA TYR A 131 -9.52 4.75 1.62
C TYR A 131 -10.01 3.80 0.55
N ASP A 132 -9.11 3.38 -0.32
CA ASP A 132 -9.39 2.46 -1.41
C ASP A 132 -8.65 1.13 -1.17
N VAL A 133 -9.11 0.07 -1.83
CA VAL A 133 -8.42 -1.23 -1.85
C VAL A 133 -8.23 -1.65 -3.29
N VAL A 134 -7.03 -2.09 -3.63
CA VAL A 134 -6.76 -2.79 -4.89
C VAL A 134 -6.53 -4.26 -4.58
N THR A 135 -7.33 -5.13 -5.19
CA THR A 135 -7.09 -6.56 -5.16
C THR A 135 -6.36 -6.99 -6.42
N VAL A 136 -5.32 -7.79 -6.25
CA VAL A 136 -4.53 -8.36 -7.34
C VAL A 136 -4.51 -9.87 -7.19
N VAL A 137 -5.06 -10.58 -8.16
CA VAL A 137 -5.01 -12.04 -8.24
C VAL A 137 -4.04 -12.41 -9.33
N LEU A 138 -2.94 -13.05 -8.94
CA LEU A 138 -1.91 -13.54 -9.84
C LEU A 138 -2.19 -15.00 -10.19
N PRO A 139 -1.96 -15.42 -11.46
CA PRO A 139 -2.09 -16.81 -11.84
C PRO A 139 -1.11 -17.67 -11.04
N SER A 140 -1.55 -18.86 -10.64
CA SER A 140 -0.69 -19.82 -9.94
C SER A 140 0.40 -20.33 -10.87
N PRO A 141 1.66 -20.46 -10.39
CA PRO A 141 2.72 -21.09 -11.15
C PRO A 141 2.34 -22.53 -11.50
N GLY A 142 2.52 -22.93 -12.77
CA GLY A 142 2.32 -24.30 -13.22
C GLY A 142 1.00 -24.63 -13.93
N LYS A 143 0.05 -23.68 -14.02
CA LYS A 143 -1.08 -23.86 -14.96
C LYS A 143 -0.63 -23.42 -16.36
N GLN A 144 -0.83 -24.32 -17.35
CA GLN A 144 -0.44 -24.12 -18.77
C GLN A 144 -1.16 -22.94 -19.49
N ILE A 145 -2.06 -22.26 -18.81
CA ILE A 145 -2.77 -21.11 -19.37
C ILE A 145 -2.06 -19.86 -18.85
N ILE A 146 -1.52 -19.06 -19.74
CA ILE A 146 -1.01 -17.71 -19.45
C ILE A 146 -2.24 -16.86 -19.14
N ALA A 147 -2.70 -16.93 -17.89
CA ALA A 147 -3.78 -16.09 -17.42
C ALA A 147 -3.22 -14.72 -17.05
N GLU A 148 -3.87 -13.65 -17.49
CA GLU A 148 -3.50 -12.31 -17.07
C GLU A 148 -3.88 -12.08 -15.60
N PRO A 149 -3.11 -11.22 -14.87
CA PRO A 149 -3.47 -10.81 -13.52
C PRO A 149 -4.87 -10.15 -13.50
N ARG A 150 -5.73 -10.58 -12.60
CA ARG A 150 -7.02 -9.92 -12.38
C ARG A 150 -6.87 -8.85 -11.31
N ILE A 151 -7.18 -7.59 -11.68
CA ILE A 151 -7.02 -6.45 -10.78
C ILE A 151 -8.35 -5.72 -10.66
N GLU A 152 -8.76 -5.48 -9.42
CA GLU A 152 -10.00 -4.76 -9.10
C GLU A 152 -9.72 -3.61 -8.13
N LEU A 153 -10.27 -2.43 -8.42
CA LEU A 153 -10.21 -1.26 -7.55
C LEU A 153 -11.53 -1.07 -6.82
N LEU A 154 -11.49 -1.17 -5.51
CA LEU A 154 -12.62 -0.94 -4.61
C LEU A 154 -12.47 0.44 -3.97
N ARG A 155 -13.17 1.43 -4.53
CA ARG A 155 -13.14 2.82 -4.05
C ARG A 155 -13.93 2.99 -2.77
N ASN A 156 -13.45 3.87 -1.88
CA ASN A 156 -14.12 4.24 -0.63
C ASN A 156 -14.54 3.02 0.22
N PHE A 157 -13.64 2.04 0.31
CA PHE A 157 -13.89 0.74 0.91
C PHE A 157 -14.25 0.83 2.40
N TRP A 158 -13.68 1.80 3.13
CA TRP A 158 -14.11 2.14 4.49
C TRP A 158 -13.98 3.66 4.74
N THR A 159 -14.51 4.10 5.88
CA THR A 159 -14.43 5.48 6.34
C THR A 159 -14.01 5.54 7.80
N ASP A 160 -13.39 6.63 8.23
CA ASP A 160 -13.03 6.88 9.64
C ASP A 160 -14.24 6.79 10.58
N ARG A 161 -15.44 7.17 10.10
CA ARG A 161 -16.68 7.11 10.88
C ARG A 161 -17.00 5.69 11.35
N LYS A 162 -16.74 4.68 10.51
CA LYS A 162 -16.93 3.26 10.85
C LYS A 162 -15.87 2.76 11.84
N LEU A 163 -14.74 3.44 11.96
CA LEU A 163 -13.65 3.08 12.88
C LEU A 163 -13.85 3.68 14.29
N ARG A 164 -14.73 4.67 14.45
CA ARG A 164 -15.01 5.37 15.71
C ARG A 164 -15.97 4.62 16.62
N LYS A 165 -16.17 3.30 16.47
CA LYS A 165 -17.08 2.56 17.36
C LYS A 165 -16.54 2.42 18.79
N ARG A 166 -17.31 3.06 19.73
CA ARG A 166 -17.60 2.64 21.10
C ARG A 166 -16.40 2.12 21.92
N ASN A 167 -15.53 2.94 22.32
CA ASN A 167 -14.75 2.97 23.56
C ASN A 167 -13.42 3.71 23.34
N TRP A 168 -13.51 5.02 23.42
CA TRP A 168 -12.33 5.87 23.61
C TRP A 168 -11.70 5.69 24.99
N GLN A 169 -12.24 4.80 25.83
CA GLN A 169 -11.76 4.51 27.18
C GLN A 169 -10.88 3.26 27.27
N ASP A 170 -10.48 2.66 26.14
CA ASP A 170 -9.52 1.56 26.19
C ASP A 170 -8.09 2.12 26.12
N PRO A 171 -7.35 2.17 27.27
CA PRO A 171 -6.01 2.76 27.35
C PRO A 171 -4.95 2.03 26.49
N ARG A 172 -5.33 0.94 25.85
CA ARG A 172 -4.46 0.17 24.94
C ARG A 172 -4.34 0.77 23.54
N TRP A 173 -4.95 1.93 23.29
CA TRP A 173 -5.04 2.56 21.96
C TRP A 173 -4.39 3.94 21.87
N ASP A 174 -3.79 4.44 22.96
CA ASP A 174 -2.98 5.64 22.98
C ASP A 174 -1.50 5.36 22.68
#